data_03f32db1f9b145898a20d413ce191316
#
_entry.id   03f32db1f9b145898a20d413ce191316
#
_cell.length_a   1.000
_cell.length_b   1.000
_cell.length_c   1.000
_cell.angle_alpha   90.00
_cell.angle_beta   90.00
_cell.angle_gamma   90.00
#
_symmetry.space_group_name_H-M   'P 1'
#
loop_
_entity.id
_entity.type
_entity.pdbx_description
1 polymer ?
#
loop_
_entity_poly.entity_id
_entity_poly.type
_entity_poly.pdbx_seq_one_letter_code
_entity_poly.pdbx_strand_id
1 'polypeptide(L)'
;YYPQHMEKLGYEKDADWVEYKIYIPDAIPDKHKRISELIQRKYNLKIKKYSSSKKIAAEYGQAIFELMNEAYSPLYGYSPLSQRQIDQYVKMYLPIVDLRMVTLITDADDQLIAVGISMPSLSEALQKSHGRLLPFGWYYLLKALFMKRRAKMLDLLLVAVKPEYQNKGVNAL
;
A
#
# COMPACT_ATOMS: atom_id res chain seq x y z
N TYR A 1 -26.29 12.86 -0.61
CA TYR A 1 -27.48 12.36 0.09
C TYR A 1 -27.23 12.28 1.59
N TYR A 2 -26.28 11.48 2.09
CA TYR A 2 -25.96 11.40 3.52
C TYR A 2 -25.47 12.72 4.14
N PRO A 3 -24.56 13.49 3.52
CA PRO A 3 -24.12 14.78 4.08
C PRO A 3 -25.29 15.71 4.41
N GLN A 4 -26.24 15.84 3.49
CA GLN A 4 -27.43 16.70 3.69
C GLN A 4 -28.29 16.28 4.88
N HIS A 5 -28.37 14.97 5.18
CA HIS A 5 -29.08 14.49 6.36
C HIS A 5 -28.33 14.78 7.65
N MET A 6 -27.00 14.61 7.61
CA MET A 6 -26.16 14.92 8.77
C MET A 6 -26.21 16.41 9.11
N GLU A 7 -26.14 17.28 8.11
CA GLU A 7 -26.27 18.73 8.29
C GLU A 7 -27.62 19.12 8.90
N LYS A 8 -28.73 18.49 8.45
CA LYS A 8 -30.06 18.71 9.04
C LYS A 8 -30.18 18.27 10.51
N LEU A 9 -29.34 17.32 10.92
CA LEU A 9 -29.24 16.85 12.31
C LEU A 9 -28.28 17.69 13.16
N GLY A 10 -27.71 18.75 12.59
CA GLY A 10 -26.81 19.66 13.30
C GLY A 10 -25.35 19.26 13.31
N TYR A 11 -24.95 18.27 12.48
CA TYR A 11 -23.54 17.95 12.28
C TYR A 11 -22.90 18.86 11.26
N GLU A 12 -21.65 19.21 11.47
CA GLU A 12 -20.83 19.96 10.54
C GLU A 12 -19.81 19.07 9.85
N LYS A 13 -19.42 19.43 8.63
CA LYS A 13 -18.38 18.69 7.91
C LYS A 13 -17.01 18.99 8.53
N ASP A 14 -16.30 17.95 8.94
CA ASP A 14 -14.99 18.04 9.57
C ASP A 14 -13.85 17.82 8.55
N ALA A 15 -13.90 16.74 7.77
CA ALA A 15 -12.86 16.41 6.80
C ALA A 15 -13.43 15.78 5.52
N ASP A 16 -12.66 15.90 4.42
CA ASP A 16 -12.89 15.16 3.17
C ASP A 16 -11.80 14.12 2.97
N TRP A 17 -12.23 12.94 2.53
CA TRP A 17 -11.34 11.91 2.03
C TRP A 17 -11.48 11.84 0.51
N VAL A 18 -10.34 11.88 -0.19
CA VAL A 18 -10.31 11.86 -1.65
C VAL A 18 -9.52 10.67 -2.16
N GLU A 19 -10.00 10.08 -3.24
CA GLU A 19 -9.33 9.01 -3.97
C GLU A 19 -8.90 9.51 -5.35
N TYR A 20 -7.67 9.17 -5.75
CA TYR A 20 -7.11 9.56 -7.04
C TYR A 20 -6.92 8.36 -7.94
N LYS A 21 -7.43 8.45 -9.17
CA LYS A 21 -7.10 7.52 -10.24
C LYS A 21 -5.92 8.07 -11.03
N ILE A 22 -4.81 7.33 -11.01
CA ILE A 22 -3.58 7.69 -11.71
C ILE A 22 -3.46 6.82 -12.96
N TYR A 23 -3.23 7.45 -14.11
CA TYR A 23 -2.95 6.74 -15.35
C TYR A 23 -1.45 6.54 -15.48
N ILE A 24 -1.03 5.28 -15.59
CA ILE A 24 0.39 4.91 -15.71
C ILE A 24 0.76 5.01 -17.19
N PRO A 25 1.84 5.73 -17.56
CA PRO A 25 2.33 5.77 -18.93
C PRO A 25 2.91 4.42 -19.36
N ASP A 26 2.96 4.15 -20.67
CA ASP A 26 3.49 2.90 -21.23
C ASP A 26 4.97 2.65 -20.89
N ALA A 27 5.73 3.69 -20.64
CA ALA A 27 7.12 3.62 -20.20
C ALA A 27 7.39 4.61 -19.06
N ILE A 28 8.26 4.22 -18.14
CA ILE A 28 8.70 5.11 -17.06
C ILE A 28 9.52 6.27 -17.68
N PRO A 29 9.11 7.53 -17.49
CA PRO A 29 9.84 8.68 -18.02
C PRO A 29 11.29 8.72 -17.50
N ASP A 30 12.24 9.09 -18.36
CA ASP A 30 13.66 9.12 -18.01
C ASP A 30 13.97 10.06 -16.83
N LYS A 31 13.19 11.13 -16.69
CA LYS A 31 13.27 12.01 -15.52
C LYS A 31 13.08 11.25 -14.20
N HIS A 32 12.08 10.36 -14.14
CA HIS A 32 11.81 9.57 -12.93
C HIS A 32 12.94 8.56 -12.65
N LYS A 33 13.47 7.91 -13.68
CA LYS A 33 14.62 7.00 -13.54
C LYS A 33 15.83 7.72 -12.96
N ARG A 34 16.17 8.90 -13.53
CA ARG A 34 17.30 9.72 -13.05
C ARG A 34 17.11 10.19 -11.61
N ILE A 35 15.89 10.61 -11.25
CA ILE A 35 15.59 11.03 -9.87
C ILE A 35 15.76 9.84 -8.92
N SER A 36 15.20 8.68 -9.25
CA SER A 36 15.33 7.45 -8.47
C SER A 36 16.80 7.11 -8.22
N GLU A 37 17.64 7.06 -9.26
CA GLU A 37 19.07 6.79 -9.14
C GLU A 37 19.81 7.83 -8.27
N LEU A 38 19.49 9.11 -8.44
CA LEU A 38 20.09 10.18 -7.65
C LEU A 38 19.75 10.04 -6.15
N ILE A 39 18.47 9.77 -5.84
CA ILE A 39 18.00 9.60 -4.47
C ILE A 39 18.64 8.38 -3.82
N GLN A 40 18.70 7.25 -4.54
CA GLN A 40 19.38 6.04 -4.04
C GLN A 40 20.84 6.32 -3.67
N ARG A 41 21.59 6.98 -4.55
CA ARG A 41 23.00 7.32 -4.30
C ARG A 41 23.16 8.33 -3.18
N LYS A 42 22.35 9.41 -3.20
CA LYS A 42 22.45 10.51 -2.23
C LYS A 42 22.24 10.05 -0.79
N TYR A 43 21.29 9.16 -0.57
CA TYR A 43 20.90 8.69 0.76
C TYR A 43 21.37 7.25 1.03
N ASN A 44 22.18 6.66 0.14
CA ASN A 44 22.66 5.28 0.22
C ASN A 44 21.51 4.27 0.47
N LEU A 45 20.40 4.45 -0.26
CA LEU A 45 19.20 3.61 -0.10
C LEU A 45 19.30 2.34 -0.95
N LYS A 46 18.73 1.26 -0.43
CA LYS A 46 18.67 -0.05 -1.10
C LYS A 46 17.21 -0.47 -1.29
N ILE A 47 16.85 -0.88 -2.49
CA ILE A 47 15.55 -1.50 -2.77
C ILE A 47 15.65 -2.99 -2.51
N LYS A 48 14.87 -3.49 -1.56
CA LYS A 48 14.80 -4.91 -1.21
C LYS A 48 13.62 -5.57 -1.92
N LYS A 49 13.88 -6.72 -2.53
CA LYS A 49 12.87 -7.59 -3.13
C LYS A 49 12.96 -8.99 -2.53
N TYR A 50 11.81 -9.58 -2.27
CA TYR A 50 11.71 -10.88 -1.62
C TYR A 50 10.92 -11.87 -2.46
N SER A 51 11.30 -13.14 -2.38
CA SER A 51 10.57 -14.25 -2.99
C SER A 51 9.75 -15.05 -1.97
N SER A 52 9.86 -14.72 -0.69
CA SER A 52 9.17 -15.44 0.40
C SER A 52 8.51 -14.47 1.37
N SER A 53 7.19 -14.59 1.53
CA SER A 53 6.42 -13.83 2.51
C SER A 53 6.84 -14.14 3.94
N LYS A 54 7.28 -15.38 4.23
CA LYS A 54 7.81 -15.76 5.54
C LYS A 54 9.08 -15.00 5.89
N LYS A 55 9.98 -14.78 4.89
CA LYS A 55 11.18 -13.98 5.11
C LYS A 55 10.85 -12.52 5.38
N ILE A 56 9.95 -11.90 4.60
CA ILE A 56 9.51 -10.53 4.89
C ILE A 56 8.89 -10.44 6.28
N ALA A 57 8.01 -11.37 6.64
CA ALA A 57 7.37 -11.37 7.95
C ALA A 57 8.40 -11.45 9.08
N ALA A 58 9.41 -12.29 8.93
CA ALA A 58 10.46 -12.49 9.94
C ALA A 58 11.41 -11.28 10.06
N GLU A 59 11.81 -10.69 8.91
CA GLU A 59 12.82 -9.63 8.89
C GLU A 59 12.22 -8.23 9.07
N TYR A 60 11.04 -7.96 8.44
CA TYR A 60 10.44 -6.62 8.38
C TYR A 60 8.98 -6.55 8.78
N GLY A 61 8.35 -7.68 9.16
CA GLY A 61 6.93 -7.69 9.48
C GLY A 61 6.56 -6.68 10.55
N GLN A 62 7.31 -6.64 11.64
CA GLN A 62 7.15 -5.67 12.71
C GLN A 62 7.46 -4.24 12.23
N ALA A 63 8.61 -4.05 11.59
CA ALA A 63 9.09 -2.74 11.15
C ALA A 63 8.16 -2.06 10.14
N ILE A 64 7.46 -2.83 9.27
CA ILE A 64 6.47 -2.30 8.33
C ILE A 64 5.34 -1.59 9.07
N PHE A 65 4.79 -2.21 10.11
CA PHE A 65 3.66 -1.63 10.84
C PHE A 65 4.09 -0.54 11.82
N GLU A 66 5.31 -0.62 12.38
CA GLU A 66 5.90 0.46 13.16
C GLU A 66 6.12 1.71 12.30
N LEU A 67 6.70 1.53 11.10
CA LEU A 67 6.84 2.60 10.11
C LEU A 67 5.49 3.20 9.71
N MET A 68 4.46 2.36 9.54
CA MET A 68 3.12 2.84 9.28
C MET A 68 2.58 3.68 10.44
N ASN A 69 2.72 3.22 11.67
CA ASN A 69 2.32 3.98 12.85
C ASN A 69 3.02 5.34 12.93
N GLU A 70 4.33 5.36 12.65
CA GLU A 70 5.13 6.59 12.65
C GLU A 70 4.71 7.55 11.53
N ALA A 71 4.63 7.04 10.29
CA ALA A 71 4.35 7.86 9.12
C ALA A 71 2.91 8.39 9.08
N TYR A 72 1.95 7.65 9.65
CA TYR A 72 0.53 7.99 9.59
C TYR A 72 0.01 8.70 10.84
N SER A 73 0.80 8.77 11.92
CA SER A 73 0.41 9.44 13.16
C SER A 73 -0.10 10.88 12.96
N PRO A 74 0.39 11.69 12.00
CA PRO A 74 -0.12 13.03 11.76
C PRO A 74 -1.42 13.07 10.95
N LEU A 75 -1.87 11.93 10.39
CA LEU A 75 -3.06 11.91 9.53
C LEU A 75 -4.33 11.99 10.37
N TYR A 76 -5.28 12.77 9.86
CA TYR A 76 -6.58 12.94 10.49
C TYR A 76 -7.28 11.60 10.75
N GLY A 77 -7.74 11.39 11.98
CA GLY A 77 -8.46 10.17 12.38
C GLY A 77 -7.63 8.90 12.46
N TYR A 78 -6.30 8.97 12.27
CA TYR A 78 -5.43 7.81 12.41
C TYR A 78 -5.30 7.41 13.89
N SER A 79 -5.45 6.11 14.15
CA SER A 79 -5.20 5.51 15.47
C SER A 79 -4.06 4.49 15.35
N PRO A 80 -2.97 4.64 16.12
CA PRO A 80 -1.84 3.72 16.05
C PRO A 80 -2.24 2.28 16.35
N LEU A 81 -1.69 1.35 15.59
CA LEU A 81 -1.91 -0.07 15.81
C LEU A 81 -1.17 -0.54 17.07
N SER A 82 -1.89 -1.25 17.91
CA SER A 82 -1.31 -1.96 19.05
C SER A 82 -0.48 -3.16 18.58
N GLN A 83 0.45 -3.63 19.42
CA GLN A 83 1.28 -4.81 19.13
C GLN A 83 0.45 -6.03 18.74
N ARG A 84 -0.66 -6.29 19.45
CA ARG A 84 -1.57 -7.40 19.16
C ARG A 84 -2.16 -7.31 17.75
N GLN A 85 -2.54 -6.10 17.31
CA GLN A 85 -3.05 -5.87 15.95
C GLN A 85 -1.94 -6.05 14.90
N ILE A 86 -0.73 -5.56 15.17
CA ILE A 86 0.45 -5.75 14.31
C ILE A 86 0.70 -7.25 14.08
N ASP A 87 0.80 -8.03 15.15
CA ASP A 87 1.02 -9.48 15.07
C ASP A 87 -0.08 -10.20 14.27
N GLN A 88 -1.32 -9.78 14.45
CA GLN A 88 -2.45 -10.31 13.70
C GLN A 88 -2.38 -9.94 12.22
N TYR A 89 -2.05 -8.70 11.88
CA TYR A 89 -1.99 -8.21 10.51
C TYR A 89 -0.81 -8.81 9.74
N VAL A 90 0.35 -8.94 10.36
CA VAL A 90 1.50 -9.65 9.77
C VAL A 90 1.09 -11.07 9.35
N LYS A 91 0.41 -11.81 10.23
CA LYS A 91 -0.03 -13.18 9.95
C LYS A 91 -1.12 -13.25 8.88
N MET A 92 -2.02 -12.26 8.83
CA MET A 92 -3.19 -12.26 7.95
C MET A 92 -2.85 -11.77 6.54
N TYR A 93 -2.14 -10.66 6.42
CA TYR A 93 -1.97 -9.97 5.14
C TYR A 93 -0.72 -10.38 4.37
N LEU A 94 0.43 -10.56 5.02
CA LEU A 94 1.66 -10.88 4.31
C LEU A 94 1.62 -12.18 3.48
N PRO A 95 0.91 -13.24 3.88
CA PRO A 95 0.82 -14.46 3.06
C PRO A 95 0.05 -14.29 1.74
N ILE A 96 -0.89 -13.33 1.68
CA ILE A 96 -1.78 -13.13 0.52
C ILE A 96 -1.29 -12.06 -0.45
N VAL A 97 -0.34 -11.22 -0.03
CA VAL A 97 0.20 -10.15 -0.87
C VAL A 97 1.10 -10.72 -1.96
N ASP A 98 1.00 -10.16 -3.16
CA ASP A 98 1.93 -10.47 -4.24
C ASP A 98 3.27 -9.77 -4.02
N LEU A 99 4.31 -10.55 -3.69
CA LEU A 99 5.63 -10.02 -3.35
C LEU A 99 6.29 -9.20 -4.46
N ARG A 100 5.87 -9.39 -5.71
CA ARG A 100 6.34 -8.56 -6.83
C ARG A 100 5.84 -7.12 -6.73
N MET A 101 4.73 -6.91 -6.00
CA MET A 101 4.10 -5.61 -5.76
C MET A 101 4.41 -5.04 -4.38
N VAL A 102 5.37 -5.64 -3.68
CA VAL A 102 5.94 -5.13 -2.43
C VAL A 102 7.30 -4.53 -2.72
N THR A 103 7.49 -3.30 -2.33
CA THR A 103 8.78 -2.61 -2.36
C THR A 103 9.15 -2.20 -0.95
N LEU A 104 10.32 -2.64 -0.49
CA LEU A 104 10.92 -2.21 0.76
C LEU A 104 12.17 -1.42 0.44
N ILE A 105 12.34 -0.28 1.08
CA ILE A 105 13.52 0.58 0.93
C ILE A 105 14.19 0.67 2.29
N THR A 106 15.49 0.33 2.31
CA THR A 106 16.31 0.39 3.51
C THR A 106 17.47 1.36 3.31
N ASP A 107 18.04 1.84 4.40
CA ASP A 107 19.29 2.60 4.40
C ASP A 107 20.55 1.70 4.38
N ALA A 108 21.70 2.28 4.66
CA ALA A 108 22.97 1.57 4.72
C ALA A 108 23.02 0.51 5.84
N ASP A 109 22.37 0.78 6.96
CA ASP A 109 22.32 -0.05 8.16
C ASP A 109 21.17 -1.04 8.17
N ASP A 110 20.53 -1.23 6.99
CA ASP A 110 19.41 -2.16 6.76
C ASP A 110 18.12 -1.78 7.52
N GLN A 111 18.00 -0.53 7.99
CA GLN A 111 16.80 -0.03 8.63
C GLN A 111 15.73 0.27 7.57
N LEU A 112 14.49 -0.07 7.84
CA LEU A 112 13.37 0.19 6.93
C LEU A 112 13.04 1.68 6.89
N ILE A 113 13.17 2.28 5.69
CA ILE A 113 12.93 3.71 5.44
C ILE A 113 11.59 3.94 4.75
N ALA A 114 11.22 3.04 3.84
CA ALA A 114 9.95 3.14 3.16
C ALA A 114 9.41 1.78 2.76
N VAL A 115 8.09 1.71 2.65
CA VAL A 115 7.36 0.55 2.15
C VAL A 115 6.27 0.97 1.17
N GLY A 116 6.14 0.24 0.08
CA GLY A 116 5.03 0.36 -0.86
C GLY A 116 4.42 -1.00 -1.12
N ILE A 117 3.11 -1.13 -0.92
CA ILE A 117 2.36 -2.35 -1.16
C ILE A 117 1.18 -2.04 -2.08
N SER A 118 1.13 -2.71 -3.21
CA SER A 118 0.03 -2.63 -4.16
C SER A 118 -0.59 -3.99 -4.38
N MET A 119 -1.83 -4.03 -4.85
CA MET A 119 -2.47 -5.28 -5.27
C MET A 119 -3.38 -5.05 -6.48
N PRO A 120 -3.66 -6.08 -7.28
CA PRO A 120 -4.70 -5.99 -8.30
C PRO A 120 -6.04 -5.65 -7.68
N SER A 121 -6.74 -4.65 -8.26
CA SER A 121 -8.08 -4.29 -7.80
C SER A 121 -9.05 -5.45 -7.97
N LEU A 122 -9.81 -5.72 -6.92
CA LEU A 122 -10.88 -6.73 -6.92
C LEU A 122 -12.24 -6.15 -7.31
N SER A 123 -12.35 -4.85 -7.53
CA SER A 123 -13.61 -4.14 -7.78
C SER A 123 -14.40 -4.73 -8.95
N GLU A 124 -13.73 -5.01 -10.08
CA GLU A 124 -14.40 -5.60 -11.25
C GLU A 124 -14.91 -7.03 -10.97
N ALA A 125 -14.15 -7.81 -10.21
CA ALA A 125 -14.55 -9.16 -9.83
C ALA A 125 -15.76 -9.14 -8.88
N LEU A 126 -15.77 -8.22 -7.91
CA LEU A 126 -16.87 -8.02 -6.98
C LEU A 126 -18.14 -7.52 -7.69
N GLN A 127 -18.00 -6.61 -8.65
CA GLN A 127 -19.12 -6.16 -9.49
C GLN A 127 -19.73 -7.32 -10.28
N LYS A 128 -18.91 -8.13 -10.97
CA LYS A 128 -19.36 -9.29 -11.76
C LYS A 128 -20.02 -10.37 -10.91
N SER A 129 -19.58 -10.52 -9.66
CA SER A 129 -20.17 -11.46 -8.71
C SER A 129 -21.41 -10.90 -7.99
N HIS A 130 -21.77 -9.63 -8.21
CA HIS A 130 -22.80 -8.91 -7.45
C HIS A 130 -22.60 -9.02 -5.92
N GLY A 131 -21.36 -9.09 -5.46
CA GLY A 131 -21.01 -9.28 -4.05
C GLY A 131 -21.30 -10.68 -3.49
N ARG A 132 -21.69 -11.65 -4.32
CA ARG A 132 -22.02 -13.01 -3.89
C ARG A 132 -20.91 -13.99 -4.27
N LEU A 133 -20.49 -14.83 -3.31
CA LEU A 133 -19.50 -15.88 -3.58
C LEU A 133 -20.09 -17.07 -4.32
N LEU A 134 -21.31 -17.46 -3.98
CA LEU A 134 -22.01 -18.59 -4.58
C LEU A 134 -23.13 -18.13 -5.53
N PRO A 135 -23.40 -18.89 -6.62
CA PRO A 135 -22.72 -20.12 -7.01
C PRO A 135 -21.38 -19.91 -7.75
N PHE A 136 -21.16 -18.77 -8.44
CA PHE A 136 -19.99 -18.59 -9.32
C PHE A 136 -19.13 -17.37 -8.99
N GLY A 137 -19.46 -16.59 -7.96
CA GLY A 137 -18.72 -15.37 -7.61
C GLY A 137 -17.25 -15.65 -7.21
N TRP A 138 -16.99 -16.78 -6.55
CA TRP A 138 -15.66 -17.25 -6.23
C TRP A 138 -14.74 -17.37 -7.45
N TYR A 139 -15.28 -17.75 -8.61
CA TYR A 139 -14.51 -17.87 -9.85
C TYR A 139 -13.95 -16.52 -10.30
N TYR A 140 -14.74 -15.45 -10.25
CA TYR A 140 -14.28 -14.11 -10.62
C TYR A 140 -13.19 -13.61 -9.66
N LEU A 141 -13.32 -13.88 -8.36
CA LEU A 141 -12.31 -13.51 -7.36
C LEU A 141 -11.01 -14.30 -7.54
N LEU A 142 -11.09 -15.61 -7.69
CA LEU A 142 -9.90 -16.44 -7.97
C LEU A 142 -9.22 -16.01 -9.27
N LYS A 143 -9.99 -15.74 -10.31
CA LYS A 143 -9.44 -15.24 -11.58
C LYS A 143 -8.70 -13.91 -11.37
N ALA A 144 -9.27 -12.97 -10.63
CA ALA A 144 -8.63 -11.68 -10.33
C ALA A 144 -7.33 -11.87 -9.52
N LEU A 145 -7.34 -12.76 -8.53
CA LEU A 145 -6.18 -13.04 -7.67
C LEU A 145 -5.06 -13.81 -8.39
N PHE A 146 -5.40 -14.81 -9.20
CA PHE A 146 -4.39 -15.67 -9.84
C PHE A 146 -3.97 -15.17 -11.22
N MET A 147 -4.84 -14.47 -11.97
CA MET A 147 -4.49 -13.88 -13.27
C MET A 147 -3.93 -12.45 -13.14
N LYS A 148 -3.14 -12.20 -12.11
CA LYS A 148 -2.57 -10.89 -11.71
C LYS A 148 -1.88 -10.12 -12.85
N ARG A 149 -1.29 -10.81 -13.84
CA ARG A 149 -0.62 -10.18 -15.00
C ARG A 149 -1.55 -9.44 -15.96
N ARG A 150 -2.88 -9.60 -15.81
CA ARG A 150 -3.90 -8.97 -16.66
C ARG A 150 -4.75 -7.93 -15.93
N ALA A 151 -4.36 -7.58 -14.70
CA ALA A 151 -5.05 -6.54 -13.97
C ALA A 151 -4.87 -5.20 -14.69
N LYS A 152 -5.99 -4.54 -15.00
CA LYS A 152 -6.01 -3.20 -15.62
C LYS A 152 -5.89 -2.07 -14.59
N MET A 153 -6.17 -2.38 -13.34
CA MET A 153 -6.17 -1.45 -12.23
C MET A 153 -5.47 -2.07 -11.03
N LEU A 154 -4.65 -1.27 -10.36
CA LEU A 154 -3.97 -1.63 -9.13
C LEU A 154 -4.46 -0.68 -8.04
N ASP A 155 -4.73 -1.23 -6.87
CA ASP A 155 -5.01 -0.46 -5.67
C ASP A 155 -3.68 -0.30 -4.90
N LEU A 156 -3.34 0.93 -4.58
CA LEU A 156 -2.19 1.25 -3.73
C LEU A 156 -2.66 1.15 -2.27
N LEU A 157 -2.35 0.02 -1.64
CA LEU A 157 -2.88 -0.29 -0.31
C LEU A 157 -2.14 0.42 0.81
N LEU A 158 -0.82 0.49 0.71
CA LEU A 158 0.02 1.04 1.74
C LEU A 158 1.23 1.70 1.12
N VAL A 159 1.45 2.97 1.44
CA VAL A 159 2.70 3.69 1.17
C VAL A 159 3.08 4.43 2.42
N ALA A 160 4.18 4.04 3.02
CA ALA A 160 4.73 4.72 4.17
C ALA A 160 6.21 5.08 3.91
N VAL A 161 6.57 6.29 4.28
CA VAL A 161 7.95 6.79 4.23
C VAL A 161 8.25 7.40 5.60
N LYS A 162 9.38 7.05 6.18
CA LYS A 162 9.83 7.56 7.46
C LYS A 162 9.82 9.08 7.47
N PRO A 163 9.29 9.76 8.50
CA PRO A 163 9.08 11.22 8.50
C PRO A 163 10.33 12.02 8.09
N GLU A 164 11.49 11.60 8.56
CA GLU A 164 12.77 12.24 8.23
C GLU A 164 13.19 12.12 6.75
N TYR A 165 12.60 11.17 6.01
CA TYR A 165 12.83 10.95 4.57
C TYR A 165 11.69 11.45 3.68
N GLN A 166 10.60 11.94 4.28
CA GLN A 166 9.52 12.58 3.52
C GLN A 166 10.03 13.85 2.82
N ASN A 167 9.41 14.21 1.71
CA ASN A 167 9.80 15.35 0.85
C ASN A 167 11.23 15.28 0.27
N LYS A 168 11.93 14.15 0.44
CA LYS A 168 13.29 13.92 -0.13
C LYS A 168 13.24 13.10 -1.43
N GLY A 169 12.06 12.86 -1.99
CA GLY A 169 11.87 12.13 -3.25
C GLY A 169 11.97 10.60 -3.14
N VAL A 170 11.99 10.03 -1.94
CA VAL A 170 12.06 8.57 -1.71
C VAL A 170 10.88 7.83 -2.34
N ASN A 171 9.74 8.48 -2.48
CA ASN A 171 8.57 7.96 -3.18
C ASN A 171 8.75 7.77 -4.70
N ALA A 172 9.89 8.17 -5.27
CA ALA A 172 10.25 7.92 -6.66
C ALA A 172 10.98 6.56 -6.86
N LEU A 173 11.31 5.86 -5.76
CA LEU A 173 11.94 4.54 -5.73
C LEU A 173 10.89 3.43 -5.76
#